data_d84bcc4b0718e67e563b5f80ab736839
#
_entry.id   d84bcc4b0718e67e563b5f80ab736839
#
_cell.length_a   1.000
_cell.length_b   1.000
_cell.length_c   1.000
_cell.angle_alpha   90.00
_cell.angle_beta   90.00
_cell.angle_gamma   90.00
#
_symmetry.space_group_name_H-M   'P 1'
#
loop_
_entity.id
_entity.type
_entity.pdbx_description
1 polymer ?
#
loop_
_entity_poly.entity_id
_entity_poly.type
_entity_poly.pdbx_seq_one_letter_code
_entity_poly.pdbx_strand_id
1 'polypeptide(L)'
;MKFKTAKPIFIFVILFANFLYAKNTFVPAIQVDDMIITQYEIDQRTLFFELLKFPGNHKKEAEKSLIDDRLKLRSAKKFNIELNINALNFEMEMFAKRANLTVDQFAKRLEKAGVDRKTWENYMQIPILWFEAVNRKFASEISFSVQSNGIENKSISGSEIQVLLTEIIIPVQLGFEEEAYQKIETLRKIKSAKKFSEAAYTYSVAPTRDVGGKVKWQNLSNLPSIVKP
;
A
#
# COMPACT_ATOMS: atom_id res chain seq x y z
N MET A 1 -77.61 -18.66 -46.40
CA MET A 1 -76.22 -18.24 -46.31
C MET A 1 -76.02 -17.64 -44.94
N LYS A 2 -75.32 -18.39 -44.02
CA LYS A 2 -75.12 -17.93 -42.66
C LYS A 2 -73.68 -17.41 -42.55
N PHE A 3 -73.50 -16.12 -42.33
CA PHE A 3 -72.22 -15.48 -42.09
C PHE A 3 -71.76 -15.80 -40.66
N LYS A 4 -70.65 -16.51 -40.54
CA LYS A 4 -69.95 -16.73 -39.22
C LYS A 4 -69.14 -15.47 -38.91
N THR A 5 -69.55 -14.74 -37.89
CA THR A 5 -68.72 -13.65 -37.32
C THR A 5 -67.60 -14.19 -36.57
N ALA A 6 -66.34 -13.97 -37.06
CA ALA A 6 -65.12 -14.22 -36.36
C ALA A 6 -64.88 -13.14 -35.28
N LYS A 7 -64.77 -13.55 -34.03
CA LYS A 7 -64.38 -12.65 -32.92
C LYS A 7 -62.89 -12.35 -32.99
N PRO A 8 -62.46 -11.08 -32.92
CA PRO A 8 -61.04 -10.76 -32.86
C PRO A 8 -60.52 -11.17 -31.47
N ILE A 9 -59.50 -12.05 -31.44
CA ILE A 9 -58.73 -12.35 -30.25
C ILE A 9 -57.76 -11.16 -30.04
N PHE A 10 -58.06 -10.38 -28.98
CA PHE A 10 -57.16 -9.28 -28.55
C PHE A 10 -56.02 -9.88 -27.75
N ILE A 11 -54.87 -10.11 -28.42
CA ILE A 11 -53.66 -10.54 -27.74
C ILE A 11 -53.08 -9.34 -27.00
N PHE A 12 -53.30 -9.29 -25.68
CA PHE A 12 -52.73 -8.32 -24.77
C PHE A 12 -51.25 -8.70 -24.52
N VAL A 13 -50.34 -8.20 -25.34
CA VAL A 13 -48.91 -8.33 -25.11
C VAL A 13 -48.53 -7.40 -23.96
N ILE A 14 -48.43 -7.96 -22.74
CA ILE A 14 -47.85 -7.30 -21.57
C ILE A 14 -46.36 -7.22 -21.82
N LEU A 15 -45.88 -6.09 -22.34
CA LEU A 15 -44.48 -5.72 -22.32
C LEU A 15 -44.07 -5.52 -20.85
N PHE A 16 -43.50 -6.57 -20.23
CA PHE A 16 -42.74 -6.41 -19.00
C PHE A 16 -41.49 -5.58 -19.34
N ALA A 17 -41.62 -4.25 -19.26
CA ALA A 17 -40.48 -3.38 -19.19
C ALA A 17 -39.77 -3.67 -17.86
N ASN A 18 -38.76 -4.55 -17.89
CA ASN A 18 -37.79 -4.67 -16.84
C ASN A 18 -37.08 -3.31 -16.79
N PHE A 19 -37.49 -2.46 -15.87
CA PHE A 19 -36.73 -1.30 -15.48
C PHE A 19 -35.45 -1.84 -14.83
N LEU A 20 -34.42 -2.06 -15.64
CA LEU A 20 -33.06 -2.18 -15.18
C LEU A 20 -32.72 -0.84 -14.51
N TYR A 21 -32.93 -0.77 -13.20
CA TYR A 21 -32.33 0.30 -12.42
C TYR A 21 -30.83 0.13 -12.51
N ALA A 22 -30.21 0.77 -13.49
CA ALA A 22 -28.78 0.93 -13.53
C ALA A 22 -28.40 1.71 -12.27
N LYS A 23 -27.92 1.00 -11.26
CA LYS A 23 -27.39 1.63 -10.05
C LYS A 23 -26.20 2.47 -10.51
N ASN A 24 -26.35 3.79 -10.49
CA ASN A 24 -25.25 4.70 -10.82
C ASN A 24 -24.21 4.60 -9.72
N THR A 25 -23.21 3.73 -9.91
CA THR A 25 -22.16 3.46 -8.92
C THR A 25 -21.15 4.60 -8.81
N PHE A 26 -21.17 5.56 -9.73
CA PHE A 26 -20.31 6.74 -9.71
C PHE A 26 -20.90 7.93 -8.94
N VAL A 27 -21.95 7.69 -8.13
CA VAL A 27 -22.49 8.72 -7.24
C VAL A 27 -21.45 9.09 -6.18
N PRO A 28 -21.23 10.38 -5.92
CA PRO A 28 -20.44 10.85 -4.79
C PRO A 28 -20.94 10.25 -3.47
N ALA A 29 -20.05 9.63 -2.71
CA ALA A 29 -20.40 9.02 -1.42
C ALA A 29 -19.73 9.76 -0.24
N ILE A 30 -18.46 10.13 -0.39
CA ILE A 30 -17.70 10.84 0.64
C ILE A 30 -16.93 11.97 -0.05
N GLN A 31 -16.92 13.13 0.58
CA GLN A 31 -16.10 14.26 0.17
C GLN A 31 -14.96 14.48 1.16
N VAL A 32 -13.74 14.58 0.63
CA VAL A 32 -12.52 14.90 1.40
C VAL A 32 -11.91 16.15 0.76
N ASP A 33 -12.13 17.30 1.35
CA ASP A 33 -11.78 18.61 0.80
C ASP A 33 -12.39 18.81 -0.62
N ASP A 34 -11.54 18.96 -1.64
CA ASP A 34 -11.91 19.11 -3.07
C ASP A 34 -12.00 17.77 -3.82
N MET A 35 -11.74 16.66 -3.14
CA MET A 35 -11.74 15.33 -3.73
C MET A 35 -12.96 14.53 -3.31
N ILE A 36 -13.50 13.78 -4.26
CA ILE A 36 -14.67 12.93 -4.06
C ILE A 36 -14.22 11.47 -4.01
N ILE A 37 -14.86 10.70 -3.15
CA ILE A 37 -14.84 9.25 -3.14
C ILE A 37 -16.22 8.80 -3.61
N THR A 38 -16.26 8.00 -4.66
CA THR A 38 -17.50 7.49 -5.22
C THR A 38 -17.94 6.20 -4.53
N GLN A 39 -19.25 5.89 -4.62
CA GLN A 39 -19.76 4.60 -4.15
C GLN A 39 -19.06 3.42 -4.84
N TYR A 40 -18.72 3.58 -6.12
CA TYR A 40 -17.97 2.59 -6.87
C TYR A 40 -16.59 2.28 -6.25
N GLU A 41 -15.84 3.31 -5.86
CA GLU A 41 -14.54 3.13 -5.23
C GLU A 41 -14.67 2.42 -3.89
N ILE A 42 -15.71 2.73 -3.10
CA ILE A 42 -15.99 2.06 -1.83
C ILE A 42 -16.31 0.59 -2.07
N ASP A 43 -17.22 0.29 -3.01
CA ASP A 43 -17.64 -1.07 -3.33
C ASP A 43 -16.41 -1.89 -3.83
N GLN A 44 -15.61 -1.34 -4.71
CA GLN A 44 -14.39 -1.97 -5.25
C GLN A 44 -13.33 -2.23 -4.17
N ARG A 45 -13.08 -1.24 -3.29
CA ARG A 45 -12.12 -1.41 -2.18
C ARG A 45 -12.64 -2.42 -1.17
N THR A 46 -13.96 -2.50 -0.96
CA THR A 46 -14.59 -3.50 -0.09
C THR A 46 -14.35 -4.90 -0.62
N LEU A 47 -14.65 -5.16 -1.90
CA LEU A 47 -14.38 -6.45 -2.55
C LEU A 47 -12.89 -6.81 -2.52
N PHE A 48 -12.02 -5.83 -2.70
CA PHE A 48 -10.57 -6.03 -2.61
C PHE A 48 -10.15 -6.49 -1.20
N PHE A 49 -10.66 -5.85 -0.15
CA PHE A 49 -10.38 -6.22 1.23
C PHE A 49 -10.97 -7.58 1.62
N GLU A 50 -12.15 -7.91 1.10
CA GLU A 50 -12.74 -9.26 1.24
C GLU A 50 -11.83 -10.32 0.62
N LEU A 51 -11.36 -10.10 -0.62
CA LEU A 51 -10.45 -11.02 -1.31
C LEU A 51 -9.15 -11.24 -0.54
N LEU A 52 -8.62 -10.18 0.09
CA LEU A 52 -7.41 -10.22 0.91
C LEU A 52 -7.65 -10.78 2.31
N LYS A 53 -8.90 -11.03 2.71
CA LYS A 53 -9.29 -11.40 4.08
C LYS A 53 -8.83 -10.37 5.11
N PHE A 54 -8.95 -9.10 4.74
CA PHE A 54 -8.58 -7.99 5.61
C PHE A 54 -9.39 -8.05 6.91
N PRO A 55 -8.79 -7.80 8.09
CA PRO A 55 -9.49 -7.87 9.35
C PRO A 55 -10.55 -6.76 9.49
N GLY A 56 -11.60 -7.01 10.27
CA GLY A 56 -12.63 -6.04 10.59
C GLY A 56 -13.80 -6.00 9.61
N ASN A 57 -14.53 -4.90 9.63
CA ASN A 57 -15.64 -4.66 8.71
C ASN A 57 -15.10 -4.08 7.40
N HIS A 58 -15.08 -4.89 6.33
CA HIS A 58 -14.45 -4.56 5.06
C HIS A 58 -14.93 -3.24 4.47
N LYS A 59 -16.24 -2.94 4.56
CA LYS A 59 -16.79 -1.68 4.04
C LYS A 59 -16.28 -0.48 4.84
N LYS A 60 -16.33 -0.56 6.16
CA LYS A 60 -15.84 0.52 7.04
C LYS A 60 -14.34 0.76 6.86
N GLU A 61 -13.56 -0.31 6.76
CA GLU A 61 -12.12 -0.22 6.51
C GLU A 61 -11.82 0.31 5.10
N ALA A 62 -12.63 -0.03 4.08
CA ALA A 62 -12.51 0.52 2.74
C ALA A 62 -12.76 2.03 2.72
N GLU A 63 -13.82 2.51 3.39
CA GLU A 63 -14.12 3.94 3.52
C GLU A 63 -12.96 4.68 4.19
N LYS A 64 -12.48 4.18 5.33
CA LYS A 64 -11.35 4.77 6.06
C LYS A 64 -10.07 4.81 5.21
N SER A 65 -9.75 3.71 4.54
CA SER A 65 -8.59 3.60 3.65
C SER A 65 -8.66 4.61 2.50
N LEU A 66 -9.83 4.77 1.86
CA LEU A 66 -10.00 5.71 0.76
C LEU A 66 -9.92 7.18 1.22
N ILE A 67 -10.39 7.50 2.42
CA ILE A 67 -10.22 8.84 3.02
C ILE A 67 -8.73 9.12 3.23
N ASP A 68 -8.00 8.18 3.84
CA ASP A 68 -6.56 8.28 4.06
C ASP A 68 -5.78 8.42 2.73
N ASP A 69 -6.17 7.65 1.71
CA ASP A 69 -5.63 7.77 0.36
C ASP A 69 -5.78 9.19 -0.20
N ARG A 70 -6.95 9.84 -0.04
CA ARG A 70 -7.18 11.22 -0.50
C ARG A 70 -6.28 12.23 0.22
N LEU A 71 -6.09 12.07 1.53
CA LEU A 71 -5.20 12.93 2.31
C LEU A 71 -3.74 12.79 1.89
N LYS A 72 -3.29 11.56 1.63
CA LYS A 72 -1.94 11.27 1.12
C LYS A 72 -1.74 11.83 -0.29
N LEU A 73 -2.70 11.64 -1.18
CA LEU A 73 -2.67 12.18 -2.54
C LEU A 73 -2.61 13.71 -2.54
N ARG A 74 -3.36 14.38 -1.68
CA ARG A 74 -3.29 15.84 -1.52
C ARG A 74 -1.87 16.28 -1.15
N SER A 75 -1.25 15.59 -0.21
CA SER A 75 0.12 15.88 0.20
C SER A 75 1.11 15.67 -0.95
N ALA A 76 0.99 14.58 -1.69
CA ALA A 76 1.83 14.31 -2.85
C ALA A 76 1.66 15.39 -3.93
N LYS A 77 0.42 15.80 -4.20
CA LYS A 77 0.09 16.86 -5.14
C LYS A 77 0.70 18.20 -4.75
N LYS A 78 0.67 18.55 -3.44
CA LYS A 78 1.28 19.77 -2.91
C LYS A 78 2.78 19.85 -3.19
N PHE A 79 3.48 18.73 -3.23
CA PHE A 79 4.92 18.65 -3.50
C PHE A 79 5.24 18.30 -4.96
N ASN A 80 4.24 18.28 -5.86
CA ASN A 80 4.40 17.89 -7.27
C ASN A 80 5.13 16.56 -7.42
N ILE A 81 4.70 15.55 -6.63
CA ILE A 81 5.26 14.21 -6.70
C ILE A 81 4.64 13.47 -7.88
N GLU A 82 5.48 12.96 -8.76
CA GLU A 82 5.09 12.10 -9.87
C GLU A 82 5.28 10.63 -9.50
N LEU A 83 4.37 9.79 -9.99
CA LEU A 83 4.43 8.36 -9.75
C LEU A 83 5.59 7.73 -10.53
N ASN A 84 6.50 7.09 -9.82
CA ASN A 84 7.51 6.25 -10.44
C ASN A 84 6.89 4.91 -10.85
N ILE A 85 6.70 4.73 -12.17
CA ILE A 85 6.07 3.53 -12.74
C ILE A 85 6.89 2.26 -12.46
N ASN A 86 8.22 2.35 -12.44
CA ASN A 86 9.06 1.19 -12.12
C ASN A 86 8.88 0.78 -10.66
N ALA A 87 8.76 1.74 -9.73
CA ALA A 87 8.44 1.46 -8.34
C ALA A 87 7.05 0.82 -8.19
N LEU A 88 6.04 1.32 -8.91
CA LEU A 88 4.71 0.70 -8.89
C LEU A 88 4.74 -0.75 -9.39
N ASN A 89 5.39 -1.00 -10.52
CA ASN A 89 5.50 -2.34 -11.08
C ASN A 89 6.22 -3.29 -10.12
N PHE A 90 7.29 -2.83 -9.49
CA PHE A 90 8.00 -3.59 -8.47
C PHE A 90 7.12 -3.94 -7.27
N GLU A 91 6.40 -2.96 -6.72
CA GLU A 91 5.50 -3.19 -5.58
C GLU A 91 4.35 -4.15 -5.93
N MET A 92 3.77 -4.03 -7.14
CA MET A 92 2.76 -4.96 -7.62
C MET A 92 3.31 -6.38 -7.77
N GLU A 93 4.54 -6.53 -8.28
CA GLU A 93 5.21 -7.83 -8.38
C GLU A 93 5.44 -8.44 -6.99
N MET A 94 5.97 -7.65 -6.05
CA MET A 94 6.23 -8.11 -4.69
C MET A 94 4.92 -8.47 -3.97
N PHE A 95 3.86 -7.72 -4.20
CA PHE A 95 2.55 -8.01 -3.63
C PHE A 95 1.98 -9.34 -4.17
N ALA A 96 2.02 -9.57 -5.47
CA ALA A 96 1.55 -10.82 -6.08
C ALA A 96 2.38 -12.02 -5.61
N LYS A 97 3.70 -11.87 -5.48
CA LYS A 97 4.62 -12.91 -4.97
C LYS A 97 4.28 -13.38 -3.55
N ARG A 98 3.75 -12.52 -2.67
CA ARG A 98 3.30 -12.93 -1.33
C ARG A 98 2.18 -13.96 -1.38
N ALA A 99 1.37 -13.95 -2.44
CA ALA A 99 0.34 -14.96 -2.69
C ALA A 99 0.84 -16.12 -3.57
N ASN A 100 2.16 -16.21 -3.83
CA ASN A 100 2.79 -17.14 -4.78
C ASN A 100 2.22 -17.04 -6.20
N LEU A 101 1.90 -15.82 -6.64
CA LEU A 101 1.33 -15.52 -7.96
C LEU A 101 2.22 -14.55 -8.74
N THR A 102 2.11 -14.58 -10.06
CA THR A 102 2.58 -13.49 -10.92
C THR A 102 1.58 -12.34 -10.90
N VAL A 103 2.00 -11.15 -11.38
CA VAL A 103 1.12 -9.98 -11.53
C VAL A 103 -0.14 -10.31 -12.34
N ASP A 104 0.02 -11.03 -13.47
CA ASP A 104 -1.10 -11.39 -14.32
C ASP A 104 -2.03 -12.44 -13.67
N GLN A 105 -1.47 -13.38 -12.95
CA GLN A 105 -2.26 -14.37 -12.21
C GLN A 105 -3.06 -13.69 -11.09
N PHE A 106 -2.45 -12.72 -10.40
CA PHE A 106 -3.14 -11.96 -9.37
C PHE A 106 -4.24 -11.07 -9.98
N ALA A 107 -3.97 -10.39 -11.11
CA ALA A 107 -4.95 -9.61 -11.84
C ALA A 107 -6.17 -10.45 -12.27
N LYS A 108 -5.95 -11.67 -12.79
CA LYS A 108 -7.05 -12.61 -13.11
C LYS A 108 -7.83 -13.03 -11.87
N ARG A 109 -7.19 -13.16 -10.73
CA ARG A 109 -7.86 -13.46 -9.46
C ARG A 109 -8.73 -12.30 -8.99
N LEU A 110 -8.27 -11.05 -9.17
CA LEU A 110 -9.05 -9.84 -8.91
C LEU A 110 -10.29 -9.80 -9.79
N GLU A 111 -10.14 -10.01 -11.10
CA GLU A 111 -11.22 -10.00 -12.07
C GLU A 111 -12.32 -11.03 -11.73
N LYS A 112 -11.93 -12.26 -11.36
CA LYS A 112 -12.86 -13.30 -10.89
C LYS A 112 -13.62 -12.92 -9.63
N ALA A 113 -13.05 -12.07 -8.79
CA ALA A 113 -13.69 -11.53 -7.59
C ALA A 113 -14.49 -10.25 -7.84
N GLY A 114 -14.58 -9.79 -9.10
CA GLY A 114 -15.25 -8.53 -9.46
C GLY A 114 -14.48 -7.28 -9.05
N VAL A 115 -13.17 -7.41 -8.82
CA VAL A 115 -12.29 -6.29 -8.46
C VAL A 115 -11.52 -5.82 -9.68
N ASP A 116 -11.65 -4.54 -10.01
CA ASP A 116 -10.88 -3.95 -11.09
C ASP A 116 -9.39 -3.89 -10.75
N ARG A 117 -8.56 -4.21 -11.74
CA ARG A 117 -7.11 -4.05 -11.63
C ARG A 117 -6.70 -2.65 -11.16
N LYS A 118 -7.44 -1.62 -11.60
CA LYS A 118 -7.18 -0.22 -11.22
C LYS A 118 -7.31 0.03 -9.71
N THR A 119 -8.21 -0.68 -9.04
CA THR A 119 -8.35 -0.62 -7.58
C THR A 119 -7.08 -1.08 -6.88
N TRP A 120 -6.47 -2.16 -7.35
CA TRP A 120 -5.18 -2.64 -6.85
C TRP A 120 -4.04 -1.68 -7.17
N GLU A 121 -3.93 -1.21 -8.41
CA GLU A 121 -2.93 -0.22 -8.82
C GLU A 121 -3.01 1.05 -7.96
N ASN A 122 -4.22 1.58 -7.74
CA ASN A 122 -4.44 2.74 -6.89
C ASN A 122 -4.01 2.47 -5.44
N TYR A 123 -4.30 1.27 -4.92
CA TYR A 123 -3.88 0.88 -3.57
C TYR A 123 -2.35 0.81 -3.44
N MET A 124 -1.65 0.32 -4.47
CA MET A 124 -0.19 0.20 -4.47
C MET A 124 0.53 1.54 -4.69
N GLN A 125 -0.03 2.46 -5.47
CA GLN A 125 0.63 3.75 -5.77
C GLN A 125 0.65 4.72 -4.59
N ILE A 126 -0.37 4.69 -3.72
CA ILE A 126 -0.52 5.66 -2.62
C ILE A 126 0.66 5.65 -1.64
N PRO A 127 1.12 4.50 -1.13
CA PRO A 127 2.30 4.44 -0.27
C PRO A 127 3.56 5.01 -0.93
N ILE A 128 3.75 4.77 -2.23
CA ILE A 128 4.90 5.28 -3.00
C ILE A 128 4.87 6.80 -3.03
N LEU A 129 3.73 7.37 -3.45
CA LEU A 129 3.54 8.82 -3.52
C LEU A 129 3.67 9.49 -2.14
N TRP A 130 3.13 8.86 -1.11
CA TRP A 130 3.20 9.35 0.27
C TRP A 130 4.63 9.35 0.80
N PHE A 131 5.37 8.25 0.60
CA PHE A 131 6.77 8.15 1.01
C PHE A 131 7.60 9.26 0.41
N GLU A 132 7.42 9.53 -0.88
CA GLU A 132 8.14 10.58 -1.60
C GLU A 132 7.75 11.98 -1.11
N ALA A 133 6.46 12.20 -0.81
CA ALA A 133 5.99 13.46 -0.23
C ALA A 133 6.58 13.73 1.16
N VAL A 134 6.66 12.69 2.01
CA VAL A 134 7.28 12.75 3.32
C VAL A 134 8.76 13.06 3.20
N ASN A 135 9.49 12.34 2.35
CA ASN A 135 10.90 12.58 2.11
C ASN A 135 11.15 14.02 1.66
N ARG A 136 10.36 14.52 0.71
CA ARG A 136 10.50 15.90 0.22
C ARG A 136 10.17 16.95 1.28
N LYS A 137 9.16 16.70 2.09
CA LYS A 137 8.76 17.60 3.19
C LYS A 137 9.86 17.73 4.23
N PHE A 138 10.47 16.62 4.62
CA PHE A 138 11.43 16.57 5.71
C PHE A 138 12.91 16.54 5.26
N ALA A 139 13.17 16.63 3.96
CA ALA A 139 14.54 16.62 3.41
C ALA A 139 15.46 17.66 4.06
N SER A 140 14.97 18.88 4.30
CA SER A 140 15.73 19.93 4.95
C SER A 140 15.98 19.63 6.42
N GLU A 141 15.00 19.08 7.13
CA GLU A 141 15.13 18.72 8.54
C GLU A 141 16.09 17.54 8.74
N ILE A 142 16.03 16.56 7.84
CA ILE A 142 16.98 15.44 7.83
C ILE A 142 18.39 15.94 7.51
N SER A 143 18.53 16.83 6.52
CA SER A 143 19.82 17.44 6.17
C SER A 143 20.33 18.34 7.30
N PHE A 144 19.45 19.09 7.95
CA PHE A 144 19.80 19.98 9.06
C PHE A 144 20.18 19.19 10.31
N SER A 145 19.51 18.08 10.62
CA SER A 145 19.89 17.22 11.76
C SER A 145 21.26 16.54 11.54
N VAL A 146 21.62 16.28 10.30
CA VAL A 146 22.96 15.81 9.93
C VAL A 146 24.00 16.95 10.03
N GLN A 147 23.62 18.20 9.75
CA GLN A 147 24.52 19.36 9.81
C GLN A 147 24.53 20.07 11.17
N SER A 148 23.43 20.04 11.95
CA SER A 148 23.32 20.79 13.21
C SER A 148 23.86 20.05 14.44
N ASN A 149 24.22 18.78 14.34
CA ASN A 149 25.11 18.17 15.31
C ASN A 149 26.54 18.65 15.05
N GLY A 150 26.72 20.00 15.18
CA GLY A 150 27.98 20.68 15.08
C GLY A 150 29.01 20.12 16.06
N ILE A 151 29.61 19.03 15.65
CA ILE A 151 30.97 18.74 16.05
C ILE A 151 31.82 19.62 15.17
N GLU A 152 32.24 20.75 15.73
CA GLU A 152 33.36 21.49 15.18
C GLU A 152 34.39 20.50 14.64
N ASN A 153 34.75 20.65 13.37
CA ASN A 153 35.87 19.95 12.76
C ASN A 153 37.13 20.19 13.56
N LYS A 154 37.28 19.51 14.69
CA LYS A 154 38.58 19.26 15.24
C LYS A 154 39.13 18.08 14.44
N SER A 155 40.04 18.38 13.54
CA SER A 155 40.86 17.42 12.83
C SER A 155 41.50 16.46 13.81
N ILE A 156 40.81 15.38 14.12
CA ILE A 156 41.43 14.22 14.75
C ILE A 156 41.82 13.31 13.58
N SER A 157 43.05 13.47 13.15
CA SER A 157 43.76 12.45 12.41
C SER A 157 43.76 11.21 13.29
N GLY A 158 42.82 10.29 13.10
CA GLY A 158 42.69 9.07 13.87
C GLY A 158 41.47 8.28 13.42
N SER A 159 41.69 7.12 12.85
CA SER A 159 40.76 6.03 12.49
C SER A 159 39.30 6.36 12.55
N GLU A 160 38.69 6.61 11.39
CA GLU A 160 37.22 6.69 11.25
C GLU A 160 36.63 5.39 11.78
N ILE A 161 35.81 5.48 12.83
CA ILE A 161 35.11 4.33 13.37
C ILE A 161 34.08 3.89 12.32
N GLN A 162 34.28 2.69 11.80
CA GLN A 162 33.33 2.04 10.92
C GLN A 162 32.55 0.98 11.69
N VAL A 163 31.28 0.87 11.40
CA VAL A 163 30.38 -0.11 11.99
C VAL A 163 29.74 -0.98 10.91
N LEU A 164 29.60 -2.26 11.23
CA LEU A 164 28.87 -3.20 10.39
C LEU A 164 27.47 -3.36 10.99
N LEU A 165 26.47 -2.91 10.27
CA LEU A 165 25.09 -3.03 10.69
C LEU A 165 24.43 -4.28 10.09
N THR A 166 23.41 -4.76 10.78
CA THR A 166 22.50 -5.77 10.27
C THR A 166 21.08 -5.22 10.41
N GLU A 167 20.30 -5.30 9.34
CA GLU A 167 18.94 -4.80 9.31
C GLU A 167 17.91 -5.92 9.08
N ILE A 168 16.73 -5.72 9.63
CA ILE A 168 15.53 -6.51 9.32
C ILE A 168 14.43 -5.52 8.98
N ILE A 169 13.95 -5.55 7.75
CA ILE A 169 12.78 -4.77 7.33
C ILE A 169 11.57 -5.67 7.38
N ILE A 170 10.63 -5.34 8.28
CA ILE A 170 9.34 -6.02 8.39
C ILE A 170 8.30 -5.23 7.62
N PRO A 171 7.64 -5.82 6.60
CA PRO A 171 6.57 -5.14 5.91
C PRO A 171 5.36 -5.03 6.84
N VAL A 172 4.82 -3.84 6.97
CA VAL A 172 3.57 -3.60 7.69
C VAL A 172 2.47 -3.42 6.65
N GLN A 173 1.49 -4.32 6.66
CA GLN A 173 0.29 -4.15 5.85
C GLN A 173 -0.75 -3.39 6.66
N LEU A 174 -1.54 -2.55 5.98
CA LEU A 174 -2.65 -1.85 6.61
C LEU A 174 -3.61 -2.87 7.25
N GLY A 175 -3.92 -2.69 8.55
CA GLY A 175 -4.75 -3.62 9.33
C GLY A 175 -4.01 -4.80 9.96
N PHE A 176 -2.70 -4.92 9.76
CA PHE A 176 -1.84 -5.93 10.38
C PHE A 176 -0.69 -5.31 11.19
N GLU A 177 -0.87 -4.05 11.59
CA GLU A 177 0.13 -3.27 12.34
C GLU A 177 0.49 -3.95 13.66
N GLU A 178 -0.53 -4.48 14.36
CA GLU A 178 -0.32 -5.17 15.64
C GLU A 178 0.52 -6.43 15.49
N GLU A 179 0.27 -7.25 14.47
CA GLU A 179 1.07 -8.44 14.19
C GLU A 179 2.52 -8.10 13.85
N ALA A 180 2.71 -7.04 13.05
CA ALA A 180 4.04 -6.54 12.72
C ALA A 180 4.77 -6.02 13.97
N TYR A 181 4.06 -5.27 14.82
CA TYR A 181 4.58 -4.77 16.09
C TYR A 181 5.02 -5.90 17.03
N GLN A 182 4.19 -6.91 17.23
CA GLN A 182 4.50 -8.08 18.05
C GLN A 182 5.74 -8.83 17.51
N LYS A 183 5.87 -8.92 16.20
CA LYS A 183 7.04 -9.51 15.57
C LYS A 183 8.30 -8.69 15.82
N ILE A 184 8.22 -7.36 15.68
CA ILE A 184 9.33 -6.43 15.97
C ILE A 184 9.76 -6.57 17.44
N GLU A 185 8.81 -6.59 18.39
CA GLU A 185 9.10 -6.75 19.81
C GLU A 185 9.79 -8.10 20.12
N THR A 186 9.43 -9.14 19.38
CA THR A 186 10.09 -10.45 19.49
C THR A 186 11.54 -10.38 18.96
N LEU A 187 11.75 -9.71 17.84
CA LEU A 187 13.06 -9.55 17.20
C LEU A 187 14.00 -8.67 18.03
N ARG A 188 13.49 -7.65 18.72
CA ARG A 188 14.26 -6.77 19.63
C ARG A 188 14.92 -7.53 20.79
N LYS A 189 14.37 -8.67 21.19
CA LYS A 189 14.91 -9.52 22.25
C LYS A 189 16.13 -10.33 21.81
N ILE A 190 16.42 -10.38 20.52
CA ILE A 190 17.57 -11.12 19.99
C ILE A 190 18.86 -10.37 20.32
N LYS A 191 19.72 -10.99 21.16
CA LYS A 191 21.02 -10.43 21.55
C LYS A 191 22.20 -10.99 20.74
N SER A 192 21.99 -12.07 20.00
CA SER A 192 23.03 -12.74 19.23
C SER A 192 23.03 -12.28 17.78
N ALA A 193 24.14 -11.78 17.27
CA ALA A 193 24.28 -11.39 15.87
C ALA A 193 23.95 -12.54 14.90
N LYS A 194 24.35 -13.80 15.26
CA LYS A 194 24.00 -14.98 14.46
C LYS A 194 22.48 -15.18 14.39
N LYS A 195 21.79 -15.17 15.54
CA LYS A 195 20.34 -15.33 15.57
C LYS A 195 19.62 -14.18 14.89
N PHE A 196 20.13 -12.95 14.98
CA PHE A 196 19.57 -11.80 14.27
C PHE A 196 19.73 -11.97 12.75
N SER A 197 20.87 -12.47 12.28
CA SER A 197 21.09 -12.77 10.87
C SER A 197 20.15 -13.89 10.36
N GLU A 198 19.93 -14.94 11.16
CA GLU A 198 18.98 -16.02 10.86
C GLU A 198 17.54 -15.47 10.78
N ALA A 199 17.18 -14.54 11.67
CA ALA A 199 15.90 -13.85 11.63
C ALA A 199 15.77 -12.95 10.39
N ALA A 200 16.85 -12.31 9.93
CA ALA A 200 16.85 -11.53 8.70
C ALA A 200 16.52 -12.39 7.47
N TYR A 201 17.14 -13.58 7.35
CA TYR A 201 16.78 -14.54 6.29
C TYR A 201 15.30 -14.92 6.30
N THR A 202 14.74 -15.04 7.49
CA THR A 202 13.38 -15.54 7.66
C THR A 202 12.31 -14.46 7.45
N TYR A 203 12.54 -13.26 7.99
CA TYR A 203 11.49 -12.25 8.16
C TYR A 203 11.72 -10.97 7.37
N SER A 204 12.95 -10.68 6.94
CA SER A 204 13.26 -9.42 6.26
C SER A 204 12.76 -9.43 4.83
N VAL A 205 12.26 -8.26 4.39
CA VAL A 205 12.03 -7.98 2.96
C VAL A 205 13.09 -7.05 2.37
N ALA A 206 14.13 -6.72 3.15
CA ALA A 206 15.24 -5.91 2.66
C ALA A 206 16.02 -6.63 1.56
N PRO A 207 16.64 -5.89 0.62
CA PRO A 207 17.58 -6.47 -0.37
C PRO A 207 18.75 -7.21 0.28
N THR A 208 19.07 -6.87 1.53
CA THR A 208 20.13 -7.50 2.33
C THR A 208 19.73 -8.85 2.95
N ARG A 209 18.47 -9.28 2.77
CA ARG A 209 17.95 -10.55 3.30
C ARG A 209 18.86 -11.73 3.00
N ASP A 210 19.27 -11.89 1.73
CA ASP A 210 20.03 -13.06 1.25
C ASP A 210 21.49 -13.07 1.72
N VAL A 211 21.92 -12.03 2.41
CA VAL A 211 23.21 -11.94 3.11
C VAL A 211 23.00 -11.80 4.64
N GLY A 212 21.84 -12.26 5.15
CA GLY A 212 21.52 -12.24 6.58
C GLY A 212 21.33 -10.84 7.13
N GLY A 213 20.82 -9.90 6.32
CA GLY A 213 20.57 -8.52 6.70
C GLY A 213 21.84 -7.65 6.80
N LYS A 214 23.01 -8.13 6.40
CA LYS A 214 24.27 -7.38 6.53
C LYS A 214 24.29 -6.19 5.56
N VAL A 215 24.41 -5.00 6.13
CA VAL A 215 24.65 -3.75 5.39
C VAL A 215 26.16 -3.60 5.20
N LYS A 216 26.58 -2.86 4.14
CA LYS A 216 28.01 -2.54 3.97
C LYS A 216 28.51 -1.72 5.16
N TRP A 217 29.82 -1.78 5.41
CA TRP A 217 30.47 -0.96 6.41
C TRP A 217 30.09 0.51 6.27
N GLN A 218 29.68 1.13 7.36
CA GLN A 218 29.25 2.52 7.43
C GLN A 218 30.12 3.28 8.43
N ASN A 219 30.49 4.51 8.10
CA ASN A 219 31.12 5.38 9.08
C ASN A 219 30.11 5.76 10.17
N LEU A 220 30.51 5.61 11.43
CA LEU A 220 29.66 5.94 12.58
C LEU A 220 29.13 7.36 12.52
N SER A 221 29.90 8.30 11.98
CA SER A 221 29.49 9.69 11.78
C SER A 221 28.27 9.85 10.87
N ASN A 222 28.09 8.96 9.88
CA ASN A 222 27.04 9.03 8.88
C ASN A 222 25.73 8.37 9.34
N LEU A 223 25.71 7.75 10.52
CA LEU A 223 24.51 7.09 11.02
C LEU A 223 23.57 8.10 11.70
N PRO A 224 22.23 7.92 11.54
CA PRO A 224 21.25 8.64 12.33
C PRO A 224 21.49 8.46 13.83
N SER A 225 21.20 9.48 14.63
CA SER A 225 21.42 9.44 16.09
C SER A 225 20.72 8.28 16.79
N ILE A 226 19.56 7.85 16.28
CA ILE A 226 18.77 6.75 16.84
C ILE A 226 19.45 5.38 16.74
N VAL A 227 20.40 5.20 15.82
CA VAL A 227 21.14 3.94 15.62
C VAL A 227 22.60 4.04 16.06
N LYS A 228 23.04 5.20 16.57
CA LYS A 228 24.36 5.34 17.20
C LYS A 228 24.34 4.68 18.57
N PRO A 229 25.40 3.97 18.95
CA PRO A 229 25.51 3.35 20.27
C PRO A 229 25.51 4.37 21.41
#